data_a582170ccbb410e57044d7fcb87ac8c0
#
_entry.id   a582170ccbb410e57044d7fcb87ac8c0
#
_cell.length_a   1.000
_cell.length_b   1.000
_cell.length_c   1.000
_cell.angle_alpha   90.00
_cell.angle_beta   90.00
_cell.angle_gamma   90.00
#
_symmetry.space_group_name_H-M   'P 1'
#
loop_
_entity.id
_entity.type
_entity.pdbx_description
1 polymer ?
#
loop_
_entity_poly.entity_id
_entity_poly.type
_entity_poly.pdbx_seq_one_letter_code
_entity_poly.pdbx_strand_id
1 'polypeptide(L)'
;SQVAPIYSNFLNLNHCAFGSYSMRHQSLTLLLTLACASRASGFKWMANFKPPSIKNIKQQIDADNKFGDTKLVVLTGTSSGLGAKTAKQLLNTGKYHVVGAVRDLDKMDAVVELEDFPNRHLFTPMHLELNSFESVRSFCASLDEFKLGKPLDRLICNAGIYQPSLDHAKYSEDTIEQQVQVNFLSHFLMISLLMPDMARAPDPRIVTVGSVTGNDNTVGGGGVYPIADLKKLEGLKAGLKKPISMLDGYNFDGAKAYKDSKLCLMMTANMLHDRYHKQTGIAFSSIYPGCIAESPLFREKRPWFRKYFPIFMKYITGGFVEEEEAGMRLFQVAHDPRCSKSGVYWSWNGGPREGRGEEALEKGGQ
;
A
#
# COMPACT_ATOMS: atom_id res chain seq x y z
N SER A 1 -33.15 12.67 27.64
CA SER A 1 -32.63 13.48 28.77
C SER A 1 -32.53 12.67 30.06
N GLN A 2 -31.81 11.53 30.06
CA GLN A 2 -31.55 10.73 31.29
C GLN A 2 -30.18 9.98 31.20
N VAL A 3 -29.20 10.55 30.56
CA VAL A 3 -27.85 9.90 30.42
C VAL A 3 -26.77 10.64 31.23
N ALA A 4 -27.08 11.80 31.80
CA ALA A 4 -26.10 12.64 32.50
C ALA A 4 -25.62 12.18 33.90
N PRO A 5 -26.33 11.32 34.69
CA PRO A 5 -25.81 10.95 36.02
C PRO A 5 -24.86 9.77 36.07
N ILE A 6 -24.63 9.05 34.96
CA ILE A 6 -23.80 7.83 34.99
C ILE A 6 -22.29 8.13 34.83
N TYR A 7 -21.96 9.25 34.21
CA TYR A 7 -20.56 9.61 33.99
C TYR A 7 -19.85 10.21 35.21
N SER A 8 -20.57 10.82 36.14
CA SER A 8 -19.98 11.43 37.33
C SER A 8 -19.48 10.44 38.41
N ASN A 9 -19.98 9.21 38.39
CA ASN A 9 -19.52 8.20 39.35
C ASN A 9 -18.30 7.39 38.91
N PHE A 10 -17.87 7.51 37.65
CA PHE A 10 -16.66 6.83 37.16
C PHE A 10 -15.37 7.62 37.41
N LEU A 11 -15.47 8.92 37.64
CA LEU A 11 -14.28 9.77 37.88
C LEU A 11 -13.81 9.80 39.35
N ASN A 12 -14.58 9.26 40.30
CA ASN A 12 -14.21 9.27 41.72
C ASN A 12 -13.47 8.01 42.22
N LEU A 13 -13.13 7.06 41.32
CA LEU A 13 -12.34 5.87 41.68
C LEU A 13 -10.82 6.04 41.49
N ASN A 14 -10.36 7.23 41.10
CA ASN A 14 -8.95 7.49 40.81
C ASN A 14 -8.11 7.98 42.00
N HIS A 15 -8.60 7.89 43.26
CA HIS A 15 -7.87 8.35 44.44
C HIS A 15 -7.59 7.26 45.49
N CYS A 16 -7.27 6.06 45.10
CA CYS A 16 -6.63 5.10 45.98
C CYS A 16 -5.39 4.53 45.31
N ALA A 17 -4.25 5.04 45.80
CA ALA A 17 -2.88 4.51 45.79
C ALA A 17 -2.58 3.36 44.79
N PHE A 18 -2.06 3.70 43.63
CA PHE A 18 -1.18 2.80 42.90
C PHE A 18 0.00 3.62 42.33
N GLY A 19 1.18 3.22 42.76
CA GLY A 19 2.43 3.70 42.25
C GLY A 19 2.56 3.44 40.74
N SER A 20 3.44 4.16 40.09
CA SER A 20 3.74 4.21 38.65
C SER A 20 3.84 2.83 37.97
N TYR A 21 2.72 2.26 37.57
CA TYR A 21 2.64 1.15 36.62
C TYR A 21 2.05 1.68 35.30
N SER A 22 2.73 1.34 34.20
CA SER A 22 2.40 1.75 32.84
C SER A 22 0.91 1.51 32.49
N MET A 23 0.29 2.43 31.74
CA MET A 23 -1.11 2.35 31.26
C MET A 23 -1.46 1.03 30.55
N ARG A 24 -0.48 0.28 30.08
CA ARG A 24 -0.64 -1.02 29.40
C ARG A 24 -1.14 -2.13 30.34
N HIS A 25 -0.77 -2.10 31.61
CA HIS A 25 -1.25 -3.06 32.60
C HIS A 25 -2.68 -2.75 33.09
N GLN A 26 -3.12 -1.50 33.00
CA GLN A 26 -4.45 -1.09 33.43
C GLN A 26 -5.58 -1.65 32.54
N SER A 27 -5.33 -1.80 31.24
CA SER A 27 -6.34 -2.36 30.30
C SER A 27 -6.60 -3.85 30.57
N LEU A 28 -5.56 -4.62 30.85
CA LEU A 28 -5.70 -6.05 31.15
C LEU A 28 -6.34 -6.29 32.52
N THR A 29 -5.95 -5.51 33.52
CA THR A 29 -6.54 -5.57 34.86
C THR A 29 -7.99 -5.14 34.84
N LEU A 30 -8.37 -4.13 34.03
CA LEU A 30 -9.74 -3.68 33.86
C LEU A 30 -10.60 -4.75 33.19
N LEU A 31 -10.09 -5.44 32.15
CA LEU A 31 -10.77 -6.54 31.47
C LEU A 31 -10.97 -7.75 32.41
N LEU A 32 -9.99 -8.10 33.21
CA LEU A 32 -10.09 -9.19 34.20
C LEU A 32 -11.04 -8.83 35.35
N THR A 33 -11.03 -7.58 35.81
CA THR A 33 -11.91 -7.09 36.87
C THR A 33 -13.36 -7.01 36.40
N LEU A 34 -13.61 -6.59 35.14
CA LEU A 34 -14.92 -6.60 34.52
C LEU A 34 -15.47 -8.03 34.32
N ALA A 35 -14.59 -8.97 33.95
CA ALA A 35 -14.97 -10.39 33.84
C ALA A 35 -15.31 -11.04 35.18
N CYS A 36 -14.66 -10.63 36.27
CA CYS A 36 -14.99 -11.07 37.61
C CYS A 36 -16.26 -10.39 38.18
N ALA A 37 -16.46 -9.09 37.90
CA ALA A 37 -17.63 -8.33 38.35
C ALA A 37 -18.94 -8.80 37.67
N SER A 38 -18.86 -9.38 36.47
CA SER A 38 -20.04 -9.89 35.73
C SER A 38 -20.76 -11.06 36.43
N ARG A 39 -20.09 -11.73 37.36
CA ARG A 39 -20.70 -12.82 38.17
C ARG A 39 -21.46 -12.33 39.39
N ALA A 40 -21.30 -11.09 39.81
CA ALA A 40 -21.84 -10.57 41.07
C ALA A 40 -22.99 -9.58 40.93
N SER A 41 -23.28 -9.03 39.76
CA SER A 41 -24.34 -8.04 39.58
C SER A 41 -25.12 -8.25 38.28
N GLY A 42 -26.46 -8.37 38.40
CA GLY A 42 -27.38 -8.71 37.31
C GLY A 42 -27.56 -7.66 36.20
N PHE A 43 -26.52 -7.26 35.54
CA PHE A 43 -26.58 -6.37 34.39
C PHE A 43 -26.94 -7.13 33.11
N LYS A 44 -28.19 -7.07 32.69
CA LYS A 44 -28.74 -7.75 31.50
C LYS A 44 -28.01 -7.41 30.17
N TRP A 45 -27.32 -6.27 30.07
CA TRP A 45 -26.54 -5.92 28.85
C TRP A 45 -25.23 -6.71 28.69
N MET A 46 -24.72 -7.32 29.78
CA MET A 46 -23.54 -8.21 29.72
C MET A 46 -23.87 -9.63 29.25
N ALA A 47 -25.12 -10.00 29.09
CA ALA A 47 -25.49 -11.36 28.67
C ALA A 47 -24.95 -11.75 27.27
N ASN A 48 -24.60 -10.78 26.44
CA ASN A 48 -24.01 -11.00 25.10
C ASN A 48 -22.48 -10.80 25.05
N PHE A 49 -21.84 -10.46 26.19
CA PHE A 49 -20.41 -10.31 26.25
C PHE A 49 -19.76 -11.69 26.32
N LYS A 50 -19.16 -12.11 25.18
CA LYS A 50 -18.24 -13.27 25.15
C LYS A 50 -16.84 -12.74 25.45
N PRO A 51 -16.24 -13.06 26.62
CA PRO A 51 -14.86 -12.67 26.88
C PRO A 51 -13.96 -13.27 25.79
N PRO A 52 -12.92 -12.55 25.36
CA PRO A 52 -11.98 -13.09 24.39
C PRO A 52 -11.36 -14.37 24.93
N SER A 53 -11.11 -15.34 24.07
CA SER A 53 -10.47 -16.60 24.46
C SER A 53 -9.05 -16.32 24.99
N ILE A 54 -8.53 -17.18 25.88
CA ILE A 54 -7.15 -17.07 26.39
C ILE A 54 -6.15 -17.01 25.22
N LYS A 55 -6.44 -17.75 24.13
CA LYS A 55 -5.64 -17.72 22.90
C LYS A 55 -5.59 -16.31 22.30
N ASN A 56 -6.75 -15.65 22.20
CA ASN A 56 -6.83 -14.28 21.64
C ASN A 56 -6.12 -13.25 22.54
N ILE A 57 -6.22 -13.40 23.87
CA ILE A 57 -5.52 -12.52 24.83
C ILE A 57 -4.00 -12.68 24.67
N LYS A 58 -3.51 -13.93 24.61
CA LYS A 58 -2.10 -14.21 24.42
C LYS A 58 -1.61 -13.63 23.09
N GLN A 59 -2.33 -13.85 22.01
CA GLN A 59 -2.00 -13.33 20.69
C GLN A 59 -1.92 -11.80 20.68
N GLN A 60 -2.83 -11.11 21.38
CA GLN A 60 -2.80 -9.65 21.53
C GLN A 60 -1.56 -9.18 22.29
N ILE A 61 -1.20 -9.85 23.38
CA ILE A 61 0.01 -9.54 24.16
C ILE A 61 1.27 -9.72 23.30
N ASP A 62 1.34 -10.81 22.52
CA ASP A 62 2.47 -11.10 21.65
C ASP A 62 2.58 -10.05 20.53
N ALA A 63 1.44 -9.60 19.97
CA ALA A 63 1.39 -8.52 18.99
C ALA A 63 1.86 -7.19 19.59
N ASP A 64 1.38 -6.82 20.79
CA ASP A 64 1.78 -5.59 21.47
C ASP A 64 3.27 -5.59 21.82
N ASN A 65 3.82 -6.73 22.24
CA ASN A 65 5.26 -6.88 22.50
C ASN A 65 6.10 -6.73 21.23
N LYS A 66 5.60 -7.25 20.09
CA LYS A 66 6.33 -7.23 18.81
C LYS A 66 6.26 -5.89 18.11
N PHE A 67 5.10 -5.28 18.07
CA PHE A 67 4.85 -4.09 17.24
C PHE A 67 4.69 -2.80 18.05
N GLY A 68 4.38 -2.88 19.36
CA GLY A 68 4.07 -1.70 20.16
C GLY A 68 2.95 -0.85 19.54
N ASP A 69 3.16 0.46 19.54
CA ASP A 69 2.22 1.44 18.99
C ASP A 69 2.42 1.70 17.48
N THR A 70 3.37 0.98 16.83
CA THR A 70 3.63 1.19 15.41
C THR A 70 2.47 0.73 14.53
N LYS A 71 2.21 1.46 13.45
CA LYS A 71 1.29 1.05 12.39
C LYS A 71 1.95 0.02 11.50
N LEU A 72 1.21 -0.99 11.06
CA LEU A 72 1.72 -2.02 10.17
C LEU A 72 1.50 -1.63 8.71
N VAL A 73 2.57 -1.66 7.92
CA VAL A 73 2.56 -1.29 6.49
C VAL A 73 3.11 -2.44 5.65
N VAL A 74 2.40 -2.81 4.59
CA VAL A 74 2.93 -3.63 3.49
C VAL A 74 3.25 -2.73 2.31
N LEU A 75 4.49 -2.80 1.82
CA LEU A 75 4.96 -2.07 0.64
C LEU A 75 5.59 -3.05 -0.35
N THR A 76 5.01 -3.17 -1.55
CA THR A 76 5.54 -4.05 -2.59
C THR A 76 6.70 -3.39 -3.35
N GLY A 77 7.76 -4.15 -3.64
CA GLY A 77 8.89 -3.69 -4.46
C GLY A 77 9.83 -2.72 -3.74
N THR A 78 10.23 -3.06 -2.51
CA THR A 78 11.16 -2.23 -1.70
C THR A 78 12.64 -2.41 -2.05
N SER A 79 12.97 -3.34 -2.96
CA SER A 79 14.36 -3.67 -3.27
C SER A 79 15.02 -2.72 -4.30
N SER A 80 14.41 -1.59 -4.63
CA SER A 80 14.99 -0.55 -5.49
C SER A 80 14.10 0.70 -5.61
N GLY A 81 14.68 1.81 -6.04
CA GLY A 81 13.98 3.00 -6.50
C GLY A 81 12.94 3.54 -5.55
N LEU A 82 11.78 3.92 -6.09
CA LEU A 82 10.65 4.49 -5.36
C LEU A 82 10.30 3.72 -4.08
N GLY A 83 10.23 2.38 -4.16
CA GLY A 83 9.85 1.55 -3.02
C GLY A 83 10.89 1.58 -1.89
N ALA A 84 12.19 1.52 -2.21
CA ALA A 84 13.27 1.62 -1.22
C ALA A 84 13.25 2.97 -0.52
N LYS A 85 13.14 4.07 -1.29
CA LYS A 85 13.08 5.44 -0.73
C LYS A 85 11.84 5.65 0.14
N THR A 86 10.68 5.14 -0.27
CA THR A 86 9.45 5.20 0.54
C THR A 86 9.58 4.41 1.85
N ALA A 87 10.15 3.19 1.79
CA ALA A 87 10.40 2.38 2.99
C ALA A 87 11.30 3.12 3.98
N LYS A 88 12.40 3.71 3.49
CA LYS A 88 13.32 4.53 4.29
C LYS A 88 12.60 5.68 4.99
N GLN A 89 11.74 6.42 4.30
CA GLN A 89 10.98 7.53 4.89
C GLN A 89 9.97 7.06 5.94
N LEU A 90 9.26 5.94 5.71
CA LEU A 90 8.36 5.36 6.69
C LEU A 90 9.11 4.95 7.97
N LEU A 91 10.24 4.27 7.82
CA LEU A 91 11.10 3.84 8.93
C LEU A 91 11.69 5.02 9.71
N ASN A 92 12.04 6.11 9.00
CA ASN A 92 12.61 7.30 9.63
C ASN A 92 11.68 7.94 10.67
N THR A 93 10.37 7.77 10.52
CA THR A 93 9.39 8.29 11.49
C THR A 93 9.37 7.51 12.81
N GLY A 94 9.84 6.28 12.85
CA GLY A 94 9.68 5.35 13.99
C GLY A 94 8.22 4.93 14.27
N LYS A 95 7.26 5.35 13.42
CA LYS A 95 5.82 5.11 13.64
C LYS A 95 5.28 3.89 12.90
N TYR A 96 6.08 3.27 12.04
CA TYR A 96 5.66 2.17 11.17
C TYR A 96 6.56 0.97 11.30
N HIS A 97 5.95 -0.21 11.40
CA HIS A 97 6.61 -1.47 11.10
C HIS A 97 6.35 -1.78 9.62
N VAL A 98 7.40 -1.77 8.81
CA VAL A 98 7.31 -1.92 7.37
C VAL A 98 7.64 -3.35 6.96
N VAL A 99 6.67 -4.02 6.35
CA VAL A 99 6.86 -5.30 5.65
C VAL A 99 7.20 -4.98 4.19
N GLY A 100 8.46 -5.18 3.84
CA GLY A 100 8.97 -5.03 2.48
C GLY A 100 8.72 -6.29 1.67
N ALA A 101 7.69 -6.28 0.81
CA ALA A 101 7.34 -7.42 -0.01
C ALA A 101 8.17 -7.44 -1.29
N VAL A 102 9.09 -8.40 -1.42
CA VAL A 102 10.09 -8.47 -2.49
C VAL A 102 10.25 -9.90 -3.00
N ARG A 103 10.68 -10.02 -4.26
CA ARG A 103 10.96 -11.30 -4.89
C ARG A 103 12.28 -11.92 -4.40
N ASP A 104 13.28 -11.09 -4.18
CA ASP A 104 14.66 -11.47 -3.89
C ASP A 104 15.05 -10.89 -2.52
N LEU A 105 15.12 -11.77 -1.51
CA LEU A 105 15.43 -11.41 -0.13
C LEU A 105 16.91 -11.03 0.03
N ASP A 106 17.83 -11.74 -0.63
CA ASP A 106 19.26 -11.47 -0.54
C ASP A 106 19.57 -10.07 -1.10
N LYS A 107 18.93 -9.74 -2.24
CA LYS A 107 19.02 -8.39 -2.78
C LYS A 107 18.43 -7.36 -1.81
N MET A 108 17.36 -7.68 -1.11
CA MET A 108 16.75 -6.73 -0.17
C MET A 108 17.68 -6.45 1.02
N ASP A 109 18.35 -7.46 1.53
CA ASP A 109 19.33 -7.29 2.62
C ASP A 109 20.47 -6.35 2.18
N ALA A 110 20.99 -6.53 0.96
CA ALA A 110 21.98 -5.61 0.40
C ALA A 110 21.45 -4.16 0.26
N VAL A 111 20.18 -3.98 -0.09
CA VAL A 111 19.55 -2.66 -0.19
C VAL A 111 19.37 -2.01 1.18
N VAL A 112 18.99 -2.76 2.22
CA VAL A 112 18.91 -2.26 3.60
C VAL A 112 20.23 -1.65 4.06
N GLU A 113 21.34 -2.30 3.71
CA GLU A 113 22.68 -1.79 4.03
C GLU A 113 23.03 -0.57 3.15
N LEU A 114 22.88 -0.68 1.83
CA LEU A 114 23.24 0.37 0.87
C LEU A 114 22.47 1.69 1.08
N GLU A 115 21.18 1.59 1.35
CA GLU A 115 20.30 2.74 1.58
C GLU A 115 20.36 3.24 3.03
N ASP A 116 21.08 2.54 3.89
CA ASP A 116 21.17 2.86 5.33
C ASP A 116 19.79 3.07 5.94
N PHE A 117 18.98 2.00 5.97
CA PHE A 117 17.64 2.08 6.53
C PHE A 117 17.69 2.43 8.02
N PRO A 118 17.01 3.51 8.45
CA PRO A 118 16.89 3.83 9.86
C PRO A 118 15.95 2.83 10.56
N ASN A 119 16.09 2.67 11.87
CA ASN A 119 15.19 1.83 12.68
C ASN A 119 15.00 0.42 12.07
N ARG A 120 16.08 -0.24 11.67
CA ARG A 120 16.07 -1.55 10.95
C ARG A 120 15.24 -2.62 11.63
N HIS A 121 15.10 -2.58 12.96
CA HIS A 121 14.25 -3.49 13.72
C HIS A 121 12.76 -3.35 13.41
N LEU A 122 12.34 -2.26 12.78
CA LEU A 122 10.98 -2.01 12.30
C LEU A 122 10.79 -2.39 10.81
N PHE A 123 11.81 -2.99 10.18
CA PHE A 123 11.73 -3.48 8.81
C PHE A 123 11.77 -5.01 8.78
N THR A 124 10.86 -5.63 8.03
CA THR A 124 10.83 -7.07 7.82
C THR A 124 10.68 -7.36 6.33
N PRO A 125 11.71 -7.89 5.66
CA PRO A 125 11.55 -8.37 4.29
C PRO A 125 10.73 -9.65 4.27
N MET A 126 9.80 -9.78 3.31
CA MET A 126 9.02 -10.99 3.08
C MET A 126 8.98 -11.32 1.59
N HIS A 127 9.08 -12.61 1.28
CA HIS A 127 9.05 -13.07 -0.11
C HIS A 127 7.69 -12.86 -0.75
N LEU A 128 7.68 -12.21 -1.92
CA LEU A 128 6.50 -12.04 -2.77
C LEU A 128 6.91 -12.03 -4.25
N GLU A 129 6.45 -13.02 -5.02
CA GLU A 129 6.55 -13.03 -6.47
C GLU A 129 5.19 -12.72 -7.10
N LEU A 130 5.06 -11.50 -7.65
CA LEU A 130 3.81 -11.05 -8.26
C LEU A 130 3.52 -11.74 -9.62
N ASN A 131 4.47 -12.48 -10.15
CA ASN A 131 4.33 -13.28 -11.36
C ASN A 131 3.61 -14.63 -11.08
N SER A 132 3.16 -14.86 -9.83
CA SER A 132 2.47 -16.07 -9.38
C SER A 132 1.35 -15.73 -8.39
N PHE A 133 0.12 -16.12 -8.68
CA PHE A 133 -1.00 -15.95 -7.74
C PHE A 133 -0.83 -16.83 -6.49
N GLU A 134 -0.20 -17.97 -6.63
CA GLU A 134 0.11 -18.84 -5.48
C GLU A 134 1.07 -18.13 -4.52
N SER A 135 2.12 -17.47 -5.04
CA SER A 135 3.03 -16.68 -4.21
C SER A 135 2.32 -15.52 -3.51
N VAL A 136 1.36 -14.85 -4.17
CA VAL A 136 0.54 -13.79 -3.54
C VAL A 136 -0.29 -14.36 -2.38
N ARG A 137 -0.89 -15.54 -2.55
CA ARG A 137 -1.68 -16.19 -1.49
C ARG A 137 -0.80 -16.64 -0.32
N SER A 138 0.34 -17.24 -0.61
CA SER A 138 1.32 -17.66 0.39
C SER A 138 1.87 -16.47 1.18
N PHE A 139 2.16 -15.36 0.50
CA PHE A 139 2.55 -14.11 1.15
C PHE A 139 1.47 -13.61 2.13
N CYS A 140 0.20 -13.56 1.69
CA CYS A 140 -0.90 -13.11 2.54
C CYS A 140 -1.09 -14.02 3.77
N ALA A 141 -0.92 -15.33 3.61
CA ALA A 141 -0.97 -16.29 4.73
C ALA A 141 0.19 -16.08 5.72
N SER A 142 1.42 -15.95 5.21
CA SER A 142 2.60 -15.68 6.04
C SER A 142 2.50 -14.32 6.76
N LEU A 143 1.93 -13.32 6.10
CA LEU A 143 1.66 -12.01 6.72
C LEU A 143 0.63 -12.14 7.84
N ASP A 144 -0.42 -12.96 7.67
CA ASP A 144 -1.43 -13.17 8.71
C ASP A 144 -0.84 -13.81 9.97
N GLU A 145 0.05 -14.78 9.81
CA GLU A 145 0.80 -15.37 10.91
C GLU A 145 1.75 -14.35 11.57
N PHE A 146 2.48 -13.58 10.74
CA PHE A 146 3.47 -12.61 11.20
C PHE A 146 2.86 -11.50 12.06
N LYS A 147 1.68 -11.00 11.68
CA LYS A 147 1.05 -9.84 12.34
C LYS A 147 0.36 -10.16 13.67
N LEU A 148 0.24 -11.44 14.05
CA LEU A 148 -0.30 -11.88 15.34
C LEU A 148 -1.68 -11.26 15.66
N GLY A 149 -2.54 -11.09 14.66
CA GLY A 149 -3.86 -10.50 14.80
C GLY A 149 -3.91 -8.96 14.77
N LYS A 150 -2.75 -8.25 14.77
CA LYS A 150 -2.69 -6.80 14.54
C LYS A 150 -3.23 -6.49 13.15
N PRO A 151 -4.18 -5.53 12.99
CA PRO A 151 -4.66 -5.16 11.67
C PRO A 151 -3.60 -4.48 10.83
N LEU A 152 -3.69 -4.63 9.52
CA LEU A 152 -2.85 -3.94 8.56
C LEU A 152 -3.36 -2.49 8.36
N ASP A 153 -2.52 -1.50 8.62
CA ASP A 153 -2.89 -0.09 8.50
C ASP A 153 -2.71 0.45 7.08
N ARG A 154 -1.67 -0.01 6.37
CA ARG A 154 -1.33 0.49 5.02
C ARG A 154 -0.98 -0.66 4.09
N LEU A 155 -1.55 -0.62 2.88
CA LEU A 155 -1.13 -1.44 1.76
C LEU A 155 -0.71 -0.53 0.61
N ILE A 156 0.57 -0.58 0.22
CA ILE A 156 1.14 0.24 -0.84
C ILE A 156 1.54 -0.67 -2.01
N CYS A 157 0.74 -0.66 -3.06
CA CYS A 157 0.93 -1.42 -4.29
C CYS A 157 1.86 -0.64 -5.23
N ASN A 158 3.17 -0.76 -5.02
CA ASN A 158 4.19 -0.01 -5.74
C ASN A 158 4.90 -0.82 -6.83
N ALA A 159 5.17 -2.10 -6.59
CA ALA A 159 5.91 -2.94 -7.53
C ALA A 159 5.34 -2.90 -8.95
N GLY A 160 6.22 -2.98 -9.94
CA GLY A 160 5.80 -3.02 -11.34
C GLY A 160 6.95 -3.30 -12.28
N ILE A 161 6.61 -3.76 -13.48
CA ILE A 161 7.53 -4.00 -14.58
C ILE A 161 7.08 -3.23 -15.81
N TYR A 162 8.04 -2.86 -16.67
CA TYR A 162 7.81 -2.18 -17.93
C TYR A 162 8.66 -2.81 -19.02
N GLN A 163 8.00 -3.48 -19.97
CA GLN A 163 8.64 -4.28 -21.01
C GLN A 163 8.19 -3.83 -22.42
N PRO A 164 8.46 -2.57 -22.79
CA PRO A 164 7.91 -1.98 -24.01
C PRO A 164 8.59 -2.46 -25.30
N SER A 165 9.73 -3.13 -25.19
CA SER A 165 10.55 -3.53 -26.34
C SER A 165 10.43 -5.01 -26.68
N LEU A 166 9.47 -5.72 -26.06
CA LEU A 166 9.20 -7.11 -26.40
C LEU A 166 8.39 -7.22 -27.67
N ASP A 167 8.84 -8.06 -28.59
CA ASP A 167 8.12 -8.42 -29.82
C ASP A 167 6.96 -9.38 -29.56
N HIS A 168 7.04 -10.16 -28.48
CA HIS A 168 6.04 -11.15 -28.11
C HIS A 168 5.76 -11.08 -26.60
N ALA A 169 4.53 -11.41 -26.23
CA ALA A 169 4.13 -11.46 -24.83
C ALA A 169 4.94 -12.51 -24.03
N LYS A 170 5.45 -12.08 -22.89
CA LYS A 170 5.89 -13.00 -21.85
C LYS A 170 4.69 -13.33 -20.96
N TYR A 171 4.60 -14.59 -20.58
CA TYR A 171 3.52 -15.08 -19.74
C TYR A 171 4.04 -15.41 -18.33
N SER A 172 3.19 -15.17 -17.38
CA SER A 172 3.40 -15.51 -15.97
C SER A 172 3.28 -17.01 -15.72
N GLU A 173 3.50 -17.42 -14.47
CA GLU A 173 3.24 -18.79 -14.02
C GLU A 173 1.76 -19.18 -14.17
N ASP A 174 0.86 -18.21 -14.08
CA ASP A 174 -0.58 -18.39 -14.26
C ASP A 174 -1.03 -18.30 -15.73
N THR A 175 -0.09 -18.25 -16.68
CA THR A 175 -0.31 -18.15 -18.13
C THR A 175 -0.98 -16.85 -18.60
N ILE A 176 -0.87 -15.78 -17.83
CA ILE A 176 -1.37 -14.44 -18.14
C ILE A 176 -0.21 -13.56 -18.62
N GLU A 177 -0.47 -12.54 -19.45
CA GLU A 177 0.58 -11.61 -19.86
C GLU A 177 1.22 -10.94 -18.63
N GLN A 178 2.56 -10.93 -18.61
CA GLN A 178 3.33 -10.70 -17.41
C GLN A 178 3.13 -9.29 -16.81
N GLN A 179 3.03 -8.24 -17.63
CA GLN A 179 2.82 -6.88 -17.13
C GLN A 179 1.41 -6.71 -16.56
N VAL A 180 0.39 -7.30 -17.19
CA VAL A 180 -0.98 -7.28 -16.68
C VAL A 180 -1.07 -8.01 -15.36
N GLN A 181 -0.41 -9.17 -15.23
CA GLN A 181 -0.43 -9.90 -13.97
C GLN A 181 0.33 -9.15 -12.87
N VAL A 182 1.59 -8.82 -13.08
CA VAL A 182 2.45 -8.21 -12.05
C VAL A 182 1.95 -6.83 -11.63
N ASN A 183 1.61 -5.97 -12.61
CA ASN A 183 1.25 -4.59 -12.30
C ASN A 183 -0.19 -4.44 -11.78
N PHE A 184 -1.09 -5.34 -12.16
CA PHE A 184 -2.51 -5.17 -11.87
C PHE A 184 -3.12 -6.36 -11.12
N LEU A 185 -3.22 -7.55 -11.74
CA LEU A 185 -4.05 -8.63 -11.20
C LEU A 185 -3.54 -9.16 -9.86
N SER A 186 -2.22 -9.27 -9.68
CA SER A 186 -1.63 -9.74 -8.43
C SER A 186 -1.83 -8.74 -7.29
N HIS A 187 -1.76 -7.44 -7.57
CA HIS A 187 -2.11 -6.41 -6.59
C HIS A 187 -3.62 -6.42 -6.28
N PHE A 188 -4.46 -6.60 -7.28
CA PHE A 188 -5.91 -6.72 -7.07
C PHE A 188 -6.26 -7.93 -6.18
N LEU A 189 -5.62 -9.09 -6.44
CA LEU A 189 -5.76 -10.27 -5.59
C LEU A 189 -5.33 -9.99 -4.14
N MET A 190 -4.15 -9.38 -3.95
CA MET A 190 -3.62 -9.02 -2.64
C MET A 190 -4.57 -8.06 -1.90
N ILE A 191 -5.04 -7.01 -2.56
CA ILE A 191 -6.05 -6.08 -2.01
C ILE A 191 -7.28 -6.86 -1.55
N SER A 192 -7.81 -7.75 -2.39
CA SER A 192 -9.02 -8.53 -2.08
C SER A 192 -8.84 -9.45 -0.87
N LEU A 193 -7.65 -10.02 -0.70
CA LEU A 193 -7.34 -10.90 0.43
C LEU A 193 -7.12 -10.14 1.74
N LEU A 194 -6.51 -8.95 1.68
CA LEU A 194 -6.12 -8.18 2.87
C LEU A 194 -7.18 -7.16 3.31
N MET A 195 -8.10 -6.77 2.44
CA MET A 195 -9.11 -5.74 2.72
C MET A 195 -9.98 -6.05 3.96
N PRO A 196 -10.44 -7.30 4.23
CA PRO A 196 -11.21 -7.59 5.45
C PRO A 196 -10.42 -7.36 6.73
N ASP A 197 -9.12 -7.62 6.72
CA ASP A 197 -8.22 -7.35 7.83
C ASP A 197 -7.99 -5.85 8.03
N MET A 198 -7.72 -5.14 6.94
CA MET A 198 -7.50 -3.69 6.95
C MET A 198 -8.71 -2.91 7.48
N ALA A 199 -9.93 -3.38 7.21
CA ALA A 199 -11.16 -2.75 7.71
C ALA A 199 -11.25 -2.70 9.25
N ARG A 200 -10.38 -3.43 9.97
CA ARG A 200 -10.28 -3.40 11.44
C ARG A 200 -9.34 -2.31 11.95
N ALA A 201 -8.51 -1.73 11.09
CA ALA A 201 -7.59 -0.67 11.46
C ALA A 201 -8.31 0.68 11.64
N PRO A 202 -7.80 1.58 12.50
CA PRO A 202 -8.48 2.85 12.76
C PRO A 202 -8.38 3.87 11.62
N ASP A 203 -7.34 3.80 10.79
CA ASP A 203 -7.11 4.71 9.64
C ASP A 203 -6.48 3.92 8.50
N PRO A 204 -7.23 2.97 7.88
CA PRO A 204 -6.66 2.08 6.87
C PRO A 204 -6.58 2.77 5.51
N ARG A 205 -5.45 2.58 4.79
CA ARG A 205 -5.26 3.15 3.45
C ARG A 205 -4.69 2.11 2.48
N ILE A 206 -5.24 2.10 1.28
CA ILE A 206 -4.71 1.37 0.13
C ILE A 206 -4.26 2.40 -0.90
N VAL A 207 -2.97 2.39 -1.20
CA VAL A 207 -2.36 3.31 -2.16
C VAL A 207 -1.79 2.52 -3.33
N THR A 208 -2.25 2.81 -4.55
CA THR A 208 -1.73 2.17 -5.77
C THR A 208 -0.83 3.15 -6.52
N VAL A 209 0.34 2.69 -6.94
CA VAL A 209 1.24 3.52 -7.77
C VAL A 209 0.83 3.39 -9.23
N GLY A 210 0.10 4.40 -9.70
CA GLY A 210 -0.33 4.56 -11.06
C GLY A 210 0.76 5.05 -11.99
N SER A 211 0.36 5.63 -13.10
CA SER A 211 1.27 6.22 -14.09
C SER A 211 0.57 7.34 -14.85
N VAL A 212 1.32 8.39 -15.19
CA VAL A 212 0.85 9.41 -16.13
C VAL A 212 0.41 8.82 -17.47
N THR A 213 0.96 7.66 -17.84
CA THR A 213 0.66 7.00 -19.12
C THR A 213 -0.71 6.31 -19.17
N GLY A 214 -1.38 6.16 -18.05
CA GLY A 214 -2.78 5.73 -17.96
C GLY A 214 -3.79 6.90 -18.02
N ASN A 215 -3.31 8.14 -18.14
CA ASN A 215 -4.15 9.34 -18.18
C ASN A 215 -4.02 10.03 -19.55
N ASP A 216 -5.10 10.05 -20.33
CA ASP A 216 -5.15 10.62 -21.69
C ASP A 216 -5.00 12.15 -21.74
N ASN A 217 -5.29 12.84 -20.65
CA ASN A 217 -5.12 14.30 -20.51
C ASN A 217 -3.66 14.74 -20.32
N THR A 218 -2.71 13.82 -20.41
CA THR A 218 -1.28 14.11 -20.26
C THR A 218 -0.51 13.83 -21.54
N VAL A 219 0.61 14.53 -21.74
CA VAL A 219 1.51 14.24 -22.88
C VAL A 219 1.99 12.78 -22.86
N GLY A 220 2.33 12.24 -21.68
CA GLY A 220 2.81 10.86 -21.54
C GLY A 220 1.73 9.81 -21.79
N GLY A 221 0.45 10.13 -21.53
CA GLY A 221 -0.69 9.24 -21.75
C GLY A 221 -1.33 9.41 -23.11
N GLY A 222 -1.82 10.61 -23.43
CA GLY A 222 -2.56 10.89 -24.68
C GLY A 222 -1.68 11.29 -25.86
N GLY A 223 -0.51 11.92 -25.60
CA GLY A 223 0.37 12.42 -26.66
C GLY A 223 1.43 11.43 -27.17
N VAL A 224 1.66 10.31 -26.47
CA VAL A 224 2.66 9.30 -26.83
C VAL A 224 1.99 7.97 -27.14
N TYR A 225 1.97 7.62 -28.43
CA TYR A 225 1.40 6.35 -28.87
C TYR A 225 2.31 5.15 -28.51
N PRO A 226 1.76 3.95 -28.22
CA PRO A 226 0.33 3.66 -28.09
C PRO A 226 -0.28 4.30 -26.83
N ILE A 227 -1.56 4.68 -26.90
CA ILE A 227 -2.33 5.15 -25.74
C ILE A 227 -2.93 3.96 -24.97
N ALA A 228 -3.23 4.15 -23.68
CA ALA A 228 -4.01 3.19 -22.91
C ALA A 228 -5.44 3.15 -23.46
N ASP A 229 -5.89 1.97 -23.86
CA ASP A 229 -7.23 1.79 -24.42
C ASP A 229 -7.71 0.35 -24.20
N LEU A 230 -8.62 0.18 -23.26
CA LEU A 230 -9.15 -1.11 -22.86
C LEU A 230 -10.25 -1.64 -23.79
N LYS A 231 -10.73 -0.82 -24.73
CA LYS A 231 -11.84 -1.14 -25.60
C LYS A 231 -13.03 -1.75 -24.83
N LYS A 232 -13.55 -2.88 -25.30
CA LYS A 232 -14.63 -3.64 -24.64
C LYS A 232 -14.12 -4.72 -23.69
N LEU A 233 -12.82 -4.74 -23.38
CA LEU A 233 -12.17 -5.75 -22.50
C LEU A 233 -12.35 -7.19 -23.02
N GLU A 234 -12.35 -7.40 -24.34
CA GLU A 234 -12.61 -8.72 -24.91
C GLU A 234 -11.57 -9.78 -24.46
N GLY A 235 -10.30 -9.41 -24.34
CA GLY A 235 -9.27 -10.29 -23.81
C GLY A 235 -9.50 -10.65 -22.33
N LEU A 236 -9.91 -9.68 -21.51
CA LEU A 236 -10.25 -9.92 -20.11
C LEU A 236 -11.48 -10.85 -19.98
N LYS A 237 -12.52 -10.62 -20.75
CA LYS A 237 -13.73 -11.46 -20.80
C LYS A 237 -13.41 -12.89 -21.23
N ALA A 238 -12.47 -13.07 -22.14
CA ALA A 238 -11.99 -14.36 -22.57
C ALA A 238 -11.02 -15.04 -21.60
N GLY A 239 -10.74 -14.44 -20.41
CA GLY A 239 -9.99 -15.01 -19.31
C GLY A 239 -8.49 -14.72 -19.31
N LEU A 240 -7.96 -13.92 -20.24
CA LEU A 240 -6.56 -13.45 -20.34
C LEU A 240 -5.48 -14.55 -20.38
N LYS A 241 -5.86 -15.81 -20.51
CA LYS A 241 -4.88 -16.91 -20.57
C LYS A 241 -4.30 -17.03 -21.97
N LYS A 242 -3.05 -17.46 -22.04
CA LYS A 242 -2.37 -17.76 -23.31
C LYS A 242 -3.32 -18.52 -24.28
N PRO A 243 -3.47 -18.13 -25.54
CA PRO A 243 -2.63 -17.17 -26.28
C PRO A 243 -3.06 -15.68 -26.17
N ILE A 244 -4.08 -15.35 -25.39
CA ILE A 244 -4.54 -13.97 -25.22
C ILE A 244 -3.49 -13.20 -24.43
N SER A 245 -3.04 -12.07 -25.00
CA SER A 245 -1.92 -11.31 -24.44
C SER A 245 -2.27 -9.87 -24.07
N MET A 246 -3.48 -9.40 -24.47
CA MET A 246 -3.90 -8.01 -24.24
C MET A 246 -5.30 -7.96 -23.65
N LEU A 247 -5.55 -6.96 -22.81
CA LEU A 247 -6.85 -6.74 -22.15
C LEU A 247 -7.99 -6.50 -23.15
N ASP A 248 -7.70 -5.83 -24.25
CA ASP A 248 -8.64 -5.58 -25.35
C ASP A 248 -8.80 -6.76 -26.34
N GLY A 249 -7.96 -7.80 -26.21
CA GLY A 249 -7.97 -8.98 -27.07
C GLY A 249 -7.23 -8.83 -28.40
N TYR A 250 -6.53 -7.70 -28.61
CA TYR A 250 -5.78 -7.44 -29.85
C TYR A 250 -4.36 -8.04 -29.81
N ASN A 251 -3.59 -7.77 -30.87
CA ASN A 251 -2.21 -8.20 -30.94
C ASN A 251 -1.36 -7.54 -29.85
N PHE A 252 -0.34 -8.26 -29.41
CA PHE A 252 0.52 -7.81 -28.33
C PHE A 252 1.32 -6.56 -28.72
N ASP A 253 1.31 -5.59 -27.80
CA ASP A 253 2.18 -4.41 -27.78
C ASP A 253 2.63 -4.20 -26.33
N GLY A 254 3.93 -4.36 -26.08
CA GLY A 254 4.48 -4.29 -24.73
C GLY A 254 4.34 -2.93 -24.06
N ALA A 255 4.37 -1.83 -24.83
CA ALA A 255 4.17 -0.49 -24.29
C ALA A 255 2.69 -0.26 -23.92
N LYS A 256 1.77 -0.73 -24.76
CA LYS A 256 0.32 -0.68 -24.48
C LYS A 256 -0.06 -1.56 -23.33
N ALA A 257 0.47 -2.79 -23.23
CA ALA A 257 0.22 -3.70 -22.09
C ALA A 257 0.56 -3.05 -20.74
N TYR A 258 1.69 -2.34 -20.67
CA TYR A 258 2.03 -1.55 -19.48
C TYR A 258 1.01 -0.46 -19.18
N LYS A 259 0.69 0.37 -20.18
CA LYS A 259 -0.25 1.49 -20.02
C LYS A 259 -1.64 1.01 -19.61
N ASP A 260 -2.13 -0.04 -20.24
CA ASP A 260 -3.41 -0.68 -19.91
C ASP A 260 -3.41 -1.25 -18.48
N SER A 261 -2.31 -1.91 -18.07
CA SER A 261 -2.17 -2.44 -16.71
C SER A 261 -2.21 -1.35 -15.64
N LYS A 262 -1.57 -0.20 -15.91
CA LYS A 262 -1.57 0.95 -15.00
C LYS A 262 -2.92 1.66 -14.97
N LEU A 263 -3.60 1.77 -16.10
CA LEU A 263 -4.98 2.28 -16.16
C LEU A 263 -5.92 1.41 -15.32
N CYS A 264 -5.87 0.08 -15.48
CA CYS A 264 -6.68 -0.85 -14.68
C CYS A 264 -6.40 -0.70 -13.18
N LEU A 265 -5.13 -0.58 -12.77
CA LEU A 265 -4.77 -0.41 -11.36
C LEU A 265 -5.35 0.90 -10.79
N MET A 266 -5.32 2.00 -11.54
CA MET A 266 -5.89 3.29 -11.14
C MET A 266 -7.42 3.22 -11.06
N MET A 267 -8.08 2.63 -12.06
CA MET A 267 -9.53 2.42 -12.06
C MET A 267 -9.98 1.56 -10.89
N THR A 268 -9.19 0.56 -10.51
CA THR A 268 -9.47 -0.30 -9.36
C THR A 268 -9.60 0.51 -8.07
N ALA A 269 -8.73 1.48 -7.81
CA ALA A 269 -8.83 2.30 -6.61
C ALA A 269 -10.15 3.08 -6.54
N ASN A 270 -10.61 3.65 -7.67
CA ASN A 270 -11.90 4.34 -7.74
C ASN A 270 -13.08 3.38 -7.55
N MET A 271 -13.06 2.22 -8.22
CA MET A 271 -14.13 1.22 -8.09
C MET A 271 -14.24 0.66 -6.67
N LEU A 272 -13.10 0.46 -5.99
CA LEU A 272 -13.08 0.00 -4.61
C LEU A 272 -13.58 1.10 -3.65
N HIS A 273 -13.26 2.36 -3.92
CA HIS A 273 -13.84 3.49 -3.19
C HIS A 273 -15.36 3.48 -3.29
N ASP A 274 -15.92 3.46 -4.51
CA ASP A 274 -17.37 3.51 -4.73
C ASP A 274 -18.11 2.38 -4.02
N ARG A 275 -17.51 1.18 -4.00
CA ARG A 275 -18.16 -0.03 -3.48
C ARG A 275 -17.97 -0.25 -1.99
N TYR A 276 -16.80 0.09 -1.46
CA TYR A 276 -16.40 -0.41 -0.13
C TYR A 276 -16.00 0.68 0.86
N HIS A 277 -15.65 1.90 0.43
CA HIS A 277 -15.17 2.94 1.35
C HIS A 277 -16.14 3.19 2.52
N LYS A 278 -17.43 3.40 2.21
CA LYS A 278 -18.46 3.68 3.22
C LYS A 278 -18.64 2.55 4.25
N GLN A 279 -18.39 1.30 3.85
CA GLN A 279 -18.60 0.14 4.70
C GLN A 279 -17.36 -0.22 5.53
N THR A 280 -16.17 0.05 5.00
CA THR A 280 -14.90 -0.41 5.57
C THR A 280 -14.08 0.70 6.20
N GLY A 281 -14.37 1.97 5.88
CA GLY A 281 -13.54 3.11 6.27
C GLY A 281 -12.19 3.18 5.56
N ILE A 282 -11.86 2.22 4.69
CA ILE A 282 -10.59 2.18 3.97
C ILE A 282 -10.53 3.33 2.97
N ALA A 283 -9.48 4.14 3.03
CA ALA A 283 -9.20 5.14 2.02
C ALA A 283 -8.47 4.50 0.84
N PHE A 284 -9.11 4.52 -0.34
CA PHE A 284 -8.54 4.02 -1.60
C PHE A 284 -8.05 5.19 -2.43
N SER A 285 -6.80 5.17 -2.84
CA SER A 285 -6.23 6.22 -3.69
C SER A 285 -5.18 5.69 -4.64
N SER A 286 -4.94 6.45 -5.70
CA SER A 286 -3.84 6.20 -6.62
C SER A 286 -2.90 7.39 -6.61
N ILE A 287 -1.63 7.16 -6.93
CA ILE A 287 -0.62 8.23 -7.04
C ILE A 287 0.18 8.10 -8.32
N TYR A 288 0.48 9.25 -8.94
CA TYR A 288 1.59 9.41 -9.88
C TYR A 288 2.70 10.21 -9.18
N PRO A 289 3.80 9.57 -8.80
CA PRO A 289 4.86 10.24 -8.00
C PRO A 289 5.75 11.17 -8.83
N GLY A 290 5.61 11.16 -10.16
CA GLY A 290 6.46 11.89 -11.11
C GLY A 290 7.23 10.95 -12.04
N CYS A 291 7.92 11.52 -13.05
CA CYS A 291 8.74 10.74 -13.96
C CYS A 291 10.15 10.52 -13.38
N ILE A 292 10.37 9.35 -12.83
CA ILE A 292 11.67 8.91 -12.30
C ILE A 292 12.46 8.30 -13.47
N ALA A 293 13.04 9.15 -14.31
CA ALA A 293 13.66 8.74 -15.58
C ALA A 293 14.89 7.83 -15.40
N GLU A 294 15.52 7.84 -14.24
CA GLU A 294 16.67 7.00 -13.88
C GLU A 294 16.27 5.67 -13.23
N SER A 295 14.97 5.48 -12.97
CA SER A 295 14.47 4.30 -12.31
C SER A 295 14.82 3.00 -13.03
N PRO A 296 15.09 1.90 -12.29
CA PRO A 296 15.22 0.55 -12.84
C PRO A 296 14.01 0.08 -13.67
N LEU A 297 12.87 0.76 -13.60
CA LEU A 297 11.71 0.52 -14.47
C LEU A 297 12.07 0.60 -15.96
N PHE A 298 13.01 1.49 -16.33
CA PHE A 298 13.45 1.69 -17.72
C PHE A 298 14.59 0.76 -18.15
N ARG A 299 14.96 -0.27 -17.37
CA ARG A 299 16.08 -1.19 -17.67
C ARG A 299 15.97 -1.91 -19.02
N GLU A 300 14.73 -2.15 -19.50
CA GLU A 300 14.45 -2.79 -20.80
C GLU A 300 14.55 -1.83 -21.99
N LYS A 301 14.74 -0.53 -21.76
CA LYS A 301 14.92 0.44 -22.82
C LYS A 301 16.35 0.43 -23.35
N ARG A 302 16.51 0.81 -24.62
CA ARG A 302 17.83 0.88 -25.30
C ARG A 302 18.80 1.78 -24.52
N PRO A 303 20.12 1.47 -24.49
CA PRO A 303 21.10 2.23 -23.71
C PRO A 303 21.11 3.73 -24.00
N TRP A 304 20.98 4.13 -25.28
CA TRP A 304 20.93 5.54 -25.66
C TRP A 304 19.70 6.26 -25.03
N PHE A 305 18.52 5.60 -25.01
CA PHE A 305 17.31 6.15 -24.38
C PHE A 305 17.56 6.38 -22.89
N ARG A 306 18.07 5.38 -22.19
CA ARG A 306 18.39 5.48 -20.75
C ARG A 306 19.38 6.60 -20.45
N LYS A 307 20.31 6.90 -21.36
CA LYS A 307 21.30 7.97 -21.21
C LYS A 307 20.70 9.36 -21.43
N TYR A 308 19.85 9.54 -22.43
CA TYR A 308 19.37 10.87 -22.84
C TYR A 308 17.99 11.22 -22.32
N PHE A 309 17.18 10.24 -21.95
CA PHE A 309 15.83 10.46 -21.43
C PHE A 309 15.81 11.27 -20.13
N PRO A 310 16.65 11.03 -19.14
CA PRO A 310 16.72 11.88 -17.93
C PRO A 310 17.07 13.34 -18.26
N ILE A 311 17.99 13.56 -19.19
CA ILE A 311 18.39 14.89 -19.65
C ILE A 311 17.21 15.61 -20.32
N PHE A 312 16.51 14.92 -21.22
CA PHE A 312 15.31 15.44 -21.87
C PHE A 312 14.21 15.79 -20.84
N MET A 313 13.93 14.89 -19.90
CA MET A 313 12.92 15.12 -18.86
C MET A 313 13.29 16.27 -17.93
N LYS A 314 14.59 16.45 -17.62
CA LYS A 314 15.08 17.49 -16.72
C LYS A 314 15.08 18.89 -17.37
N TYR A 315 15.59 19.00 -18.60
CA TYR A 315 15.88 20.29 -19.23
C TYR A 315 14.84 20.72 -20.27
N ILE A 316 14.08 19.80 -20.85
CA ILE A 316 13.10 20.12 -21.90
C ILE A 316 11.68 20.08 -21.38
N THR A 317 11.30 19.03 -20.63
CA THR A 317 9.90 18.91 -20.15
C THR A 317 9.69 19.45 -18.73
N GLY A 318 10.76 19.61 -17.94
CA GLY A 318 10.66 19.95 -16.51
C GLY A 318 9.96 18.88 -15.65
N GLY A 319 9.71 17.70 -16.23
CA GLY A 319 8.97 16.63 -15.56
C GLY A 319 9.85 15.60 -14.84
N PHE A 320 11.16 15.81 -14.80
CA PHE A 320 12.09 14.94 -14.09
C PHE A 320 11.87 15.00 -12.59
N VAL A 321 11.84 13.85 -11.94
CA VAL A 321 11.76 13.73 -10.48
C VAL A 321 12.81 12.73 -10.01
N GLU A 322 13.59 13.11 -9.03
CA GLU A 322 14.55 12.23 -8.37
C GLU A 322 13.85 11.13 -7.59
N GLU A 323 14.50 9.98 -7.42
CA GLU A 323 13.93 8.84 -6.67
C GLU A 323 13.60 9.23 -5.23
N GLU A 324 14.42 10.07 -4.59
CA GLU A 324 14.22 10.56 -3.23
C GLU A 324 12.94 11.40 -3.10
N GLU A 325 12.75 12.35 -3.99
CA GLU A 325 11.54 13.19 -4.05
C GLU A 325 10.29 12.36 -4.33
N ALA A 326 10.38 11.41 -5.27
CA ALA A 326 9.27 10.51 -5.56
C ALA A 326 8.93 9.63 -4.36
N GLY A 327 9.95 9.13 -3.63
CA GLY A 327 9.79 8.38 -2.39
C GLY A 327 9.09 9.19 -1.31
N MET A 328 9.46 10.47 -1.18
CA MET A 328 8.83 11.40 -0.24
C MET A 328 7.35 11.64 -0.60
N ARG A 329 7.00 11.77 -1.87
CA ARG A 329 5.60 11.95 -2.32
C ARG A 329 4.74 10.73 -1.99
N LEU A 330 5.23 9.53 -2.24
CA LEU A 330 4.50 8.30 -1.91
C LEU A 330 4.38 8.13 -0.39
N PHE A 331 5.46 8.41 0.35
CA PHE A 331 5.43 8.47 1.81
C PHE A 331 4.36 9.44 2.31
N GLN A 332 4.29 10.66 1.76
CA GLN A 332 3.33 11.68 2.15
C GLN A 332 1.88 11.20 1.96
N VAL A 333 1.55 10.57 0.83
CA VAL A 333 0.21 10.01 0.61
C VAL A 333 -0.13 8.89 1.60
N ALA A 334 0.85 8.08 1.99
CA ALA A 334 0.64 7.02 2.97
C ALA A 334 0.56 7.53 4.42
N HIS A 335 1.23 8.65 4.74
CA HIS A 335 1.46 9.13 6.11
C HIS A 335 0.58 10.29 6.51
N ASP A 336 0.48 11.33 5.65
CA ASP A 336 -0.16 12.61 5.99
C ASP A 336 -1.67 12.45 6.19
N PRO A 337 -2.23 12.93 7.31
CA PRO A 337 -3.68 12.92 7.55
C PRO A 337 -4.50 13.63 6.46
N ARG A 338 -3.94 14.65 5.80
CA ARG A 338 -4.60 15.37 4.70
C ARG A 338 -4.80 14.48 3.46
N CYS A 339 -4.00 13.42 3.31
CA CYS A 339 -4.10 12.42 2.27
C CYS A 339 -5.05 11.27 2.60
N SER A 340 -5.89 11.37 3.64
CA SER A 340 -6.90 10.37 3.99
C SER A 340 -8.14 10.38 3.07
N LYS A 341 -8.18 11.26 2.07
CA LYS A 341 -9.26 11.30 1.07
C LYS A 341 -9.28 10.00 0.25
N SER A 342 -10.47 9.44 0.09
CA SER A 342 -10.69 8.23 -0.71
C SER A 342 -11.30 8.56 -2.07
N GLY A 343 -11.03 7.73 -3.08
CA GLY A 343 -11.50 7.94 -4.46
C GLY A 343 -10.73 9.02 -5.20
N VAL A 344 -9.48 9.29 -4.82
CA VAL A 344 -8.67 10.38 -5.40
C VAL A 344 -7.42 9.84 -6.12
N TYR A 345 -6.99 10.61 -7.10
CA TYR A 345 -5.73 10.41 -7.81
C TYR A 345 -4.77 11.55 -7.45
N TRP A 346 -3.72 11.23 -6.71
CA TRP A 346 -2.69 12.18 -6.33
C TRP A 346 -1.69 12.34 -7.46
N SER A 347 -1.54 13.57 -7.94
CA SER A 347 -0.62 13.89 -9.02
C SER A 347 0.10 15.20 -8.75
N TRP A 348 1.39 15.23 -9.06
CA TRP A 348 2.18 16.45 -9.08
C TRP A 348 2.42 16.83 -10.54
N ASN A 349 1.73 17.87 -11.02
CA ASN A 349 1.96 18.42 -12.33
C ASN A 349 3.31 19.13 -12.34
N GLY A 350 4.21 18.67 -13.23
CA GLY A 350 5.61 19.03 -13.27
C GLY A 350 5.93 20.53 -13.19
N GLY A 351 7.11 20.83 -12.78
CA GLY A 351 7.77 22.11 -12.58
C GLY A 351 8.70 22.00 -11.37
N PRO A 352 9.78 22.78 -11.34
CA PRO A 352 10.62 22.83 -10.16
C PRO A 352 9.77 23.30 -8.99
N ARG A 353 9.81 22.59 -7.89
CA ARG A 353 9.04 22.91 -6.71
C ARG A 353 9.92 23.55 -5.67
N GLU A 354 9.53 24.78 -5.34
CA GLU A 354 9.95 25.42 -4.12
C GLU A 354 9.07 24.86 -2.99
N GLY A 355 9.69 24.23 -2.01
CA GLY A 355 9.03 23.67 -0.84
C GLY A 355 9.00 22.14 -0.82
N ARG A 356 9.36 21.56 0.31
CA ARG A 356 9.30 20.12 0.60
C ARG A 356 8.12 19.84 1.53
N GLY A 357 7.37 18.79 1.25
CA GLY A 357 6.35 18.29 2.16
C GLY A 357 5.01 19.05 2.12
N GLU A 358 4.65 19.78 3.14
CA GLU A 358 3.32 20.37 3.32
C GLU A 358 2.88 21.34 2.21
N GLU A 359 3.79 22.17 1.73
CA GLU A 359 3.48 23.13 0.65
C GLU A 359 3.21 22.47 -0.70
N ALA A 360 3.75 21.26 -0.93
CA ALA A 360 3.51 20.53 -2.18
C ALA A 360 2.07 20.02 -2.29
N LEU A 361 1.40 19.71 -1.18
CA LEU A 361 -0.01 19.30 -1.16
C LEU A 361 -0.96 20.49 -1.39
N GLU A 362 -0.59 21.71 -0.94
CA GLU A 362 -1.43 22.90 -1.14
C GLU A 362 -1.43 23.38 -2.59
N LYS A 363 -0.32 23.16 -3.32
CA LYS A 363 -0.13 23.67 -4.69
C LYS A 363 -0.36 22.67 -5.81
N GLY A 364 -0.52 21.38 -5.55
CA GLY A 364 -0.50 20.38 -6.61
C GLY A 364 -1.34 19.11 -6.45
N GLY A 365 -2.06 18.97 -5.37
CA GLY A 365 -2.91 17.81 -5.13
C GLY A 365 -4.37 18.07 -5.49
N GLN A 366 -4.76 17.94 -6.76
CA GLN A 366 -6.16 17.76 -7.18
C GLN A 366 -6.27 16.53 -8.05
#